data_0c50af1d354129144d36aa7ffa27cdd8
#
_entry.id   0c50af1d354129144d36aa7ffa27cdd8
#
_cell.length_a   1.000
_cell.length_b   1.000
_cell.length_c   1.000
_cell.angle_alpha   90.00
_cell.angle_beta   90.00
_cell.angle_gamma   90.00
#
_symmetry.space_group_name_H-M   'P 1'
#
loop_
_entity.id
_entity.type
_entity.pdbx_description
1 polymer ?
#
loop_
_entity_poly.entity_id
_entity_poly.type
_entity_poly.pdbx_seq_one_letter_code
_entity_poly.pdbx_strand_id
1 'polypeptide(L)'
;MLANGDKVCADAASDRLSELPDELLLQIFEAVGRIARRDLCNVSRVNKKCHRLSDAILYKSILFETPELHLTFSESLSRRPRRGSAIHEIKLAYPSSELSQLALDAPVHGSYLDPQRSDSLSRTLSIMSNLEKLDISVPDVLLRGIGTLFNGPFDLACLKTCSLFYQSANDAYWDLRENIHIFAHPTLETLTIRRAKLDERGFDHIERPHQTALKKLHLIECDINDDSLGDLLELPSALEEFVMTQTEEPEPELEESSDNVGDYILAAQSQAEFLTSITIDHPTLTGRKVLRMREFAALKTLRLNWDYQLFGKSSKKPRLHSVGLPPVMETLEFFNELGSDAEVTDLLLATIEQKSIVARNWKTMVVVEGENGVSREIKDACKGAGLQLDIIGAMDEDSDEEDDGEEGDDDDDDDYDGENEGEDKND
;
A
#
# COMPACT_ATOMS: atom_id res chain seq x y z
N MET A 1 -14.59 78.09 30.79
CA MET A 1 -15.29 76.81 31.10
C MET A 1 -14.87 75.79 30.05
N LEU A 2 -13.93 74.96 30.41
CA LEU A 2 -13.38 73.87 29.54
C LEU A 2 -14.01 72.57 29.98
N ALA A 3 -14.70 71.90 29.05
CA ALA A 3 -15.33 70.61 29.30
C ALA A 3 -14.22 69.57 29.25
N ASN A 4 -14.06 68.85 30.36
CA ASN A 4 -13.29 67.60 30.46
C ASN A 4 -13.97 66.50 29.65
N GLY A 5 -13.36 66.09 28.60
CA GLY A 5 -13.76 64.82 27.89
C GLY A 5 -13.21 63.60 28.62
N ASP A 6 -14.08 62.85 29.26
CA ASP A 6 -13.78 61.57 29.82
C ASP A 6 -13.34 60.59 28.72
N LYS A 7 -12.03 60.27 28.70
CA LYS A 7 -11.52 59.13 27.99
C LYS A 7 -11.99 57.86 28.70
N VAL A 8 -13.04 57.27 28.22
CA VAL A 8 -13.38 55.89 28.55
C VAL A 8 -12.20 55.02 28.10
N CYS A 9 -11.38 54.56 29.05
CA CYS A 9 -10.45 53.47 28.84
C CYS A 9 -11.27 52.24 28.50
N ALA A 10 -11.29 51.85 27.22
CA ALA A 10 -11.70 50.53 26.85
C ALA A 10 -10.75 49.56 27.55
N ASP A 11 -11.26 48.88 28.58
CA ASP A 11 -10.61 47.75 29.18
C ASP A 11 -10.21 46.81 28.06
N ALA A 12 -8.90 46.68 27.82
CA ALA A 12 -8.36 45.71 26.91
C ALA A 12 -8.80 44.33 27.46
N ALA A 13 -9.82 43.75 26.85
CA ALA A 13 -10.22 42.38 27.14
C ALA A 13 -8.96 41.54 27.07
N SER A 14 -8.50 41.06 28.23
CA SER A 14 -7.30 40.26 28.32
C SER A 14 -7.48 39.05 27.41
N ASP A 15 -6.55 38.84 26.47
CA ASP A 15 -6.57 37.74 25.53
C ASP A 15 -6.23 36.46 26.33
N ARG A 16 -7.24 35.91 27.03
CA ARG A 16 -7.11 34.70 27.87
C ARG A 16 -6.57 33.51 27.11
N LEU A 17 -6.79 33.45 25.82
CA LEU A 17 -6.28 32.37 24.98
C LEU A 17 -4.75 32.42 24.88
N SER A 18 -4.18 33.63 24.73
CA SER A 18 -2.72 33.83 24.65
C SER A 18 -1.99 33.56 25.98
N GLU A 19 -2.72 33.58 27.11
CA GLU A 19 -2.19 33.31 28.44
C GLU A 19 -2.00 31.80 28.71
N LEU A 20 -2.66 30.94 27.92
CA LEU A 20 -2.49 29.49 28.07
C LEU A 20 -1.08 29.03 27.71
N PRO A 21 -0.54 28.00 28.40
CA PRO A 21 0.71 27.36 28.02
C PRO A 21 0.68 26.86 26.57
N ASP A 22 1.85 26.83 25.93
CA ASP A 22 1.99 26.41 24.52
C ASP A 22 1.46 24.97 24.30
N GLU A 23 1.67 24.09 25.28
CA GLU A 23 1.24 22.70 25.27
C GLU A 23 -0.29 22.56 25.19
N LEU A 24 -1.02 23.35 25.98
CA LEU A 24 -2.48 23.36 25.95
C LEU A 24 -3.02 23.96 24.65
N LEU A 25 -2.37 25.03 24.16
CA LEU A 25 -2.74 25.61 22.88
C LEU A 25 -2.50 24.65 21.73
N LEU A 26 -1.40 23.90 21.73
CA LEU A 26 -1.12 22.87 20.74
C LEU A 26 -2.19 21.79 20.74
N GLN A 27 -2.61 21.29 21.91
CA GLN A 27 -3.68 20.29 22.01
C GLN A 27 -5.02 20.81 21.48
N ILE A 28 -5.36 22.06 21.81
CA ILE A 28 -6.58 22.71 21.30
C ILE A 28 -6.50 22.87 19.78
N PHE A 29 -5.37 23.35 19.25
CA PHE A 29 -5.20 23.58 17.83
C PHE A 29 -5.13 22.27 17.04
N GLU A 30 -4.56 21.21 17.59
CA GLU A 30 -4.62 19.86 17.02
C GLU A 30 -6.06 19.35 16.93
N ALA A 31 -6.86 19.58 17.98
CA ALA A 31 -8.28 19.22 17.95
C ALA A 31 -9.05 20.00 16.87
N VAL A 32 -8.81 21.31 16.78
CA VAL A 32 -9.40 22.17 15.74
C VAL A 32 -8.96 21.70 14.34
N GLY A 33 -7.68 21.44 14.16
CA GLY A 33 -7.12 21.00 12.88
C GLY A 33 -7.66 19.65 12.38
N ARG A 34 -8.01 18.74 13.30
CA ARG A 34 -8.68 17.45 12.98
C ARG A 34 -10.12 17.64 12.47
N ILE A 35 -10.83 18.66 12.99
CA ILE A 35 -12.20 18.94 12.60
C ILE A 35 -12.23 19.73 11.30
N ALA A 36 -11.49 20.84 11.24
CA ALA A 36 -11.46 21.70 10.07
C ALA A 36 -10.11 22.45 9.93
N ARG A 37 -9.33 22.08 8.94
CA ARG A 37 -8.05 22.76 8.62
C ARG A 37 -8.23 24.24 8.34
N ARG A 38 -9.36 24.64 7.75
CA ARG A 38 -9.68 26.05 7.47
C ARG A 38 -9.76 26.90 8.74
N ASP A 39 -10.31 26.33 9.81
CA ASP A 39 -10.41 27.05 11.08
C ASP A 39 -9.05 27.23 11.74
N LEU A 40 -8.17 26.24 11.61
CA LEU A 40 -6.77 26.37 12.03
C LEU A 40 -6.03 27.48 11.27
N CYS A 41 -6.29 27.64 9.97
CA CYS A 41 -5.79 28.78 9.19
C CYS A 41 -6.32 30.12 9.69
N ASN A 42 -7.57 30.20 10.16
CA ASN A 42 -8.13 31.40 10.78
C ASN A 42 -7.47 31.69 12.14
N VAL A 43 -7.26 30.66 12.96
CA VAL A 43 -6.54 30.78 14.23
C VAL A 43 -5.10 31.30 14.02
N SER A 44 -4.45 30.87 12.95
CA SER A 44 -3.08 31.33 12.63
C SER A 44 -2.96 32.83 12.38
N ARG A 45 -4.07 33.53 12.10
CA ARG A 45 -4.12 34.95 11.83
C ARG A 45 -4.39 35.82 13.07
N VAL A 46 -4.70 35.20 14.21
CA VAL A 46 -5.10 35.90 15.44
C VAL A 46 -3.93 36.67 16.04
N ASN A 47 -2.80 36.04 16.27
CA ASN A 47 -1.60 36.65 16.81
C ASN A 47 -0.33 35.83 16.46
N LYS A 48 0.86 36.35 16.80
CA LYS A 48 2.15 35.69 16.50
C LYS A 48 2.32 34.34 17.21
N LYS A 49 1.80 34.17 18.43
CA LYS A 49 1.84 32.93 19.20
C LYS A 49 0.97 31.85 18.53
N CYS A 50 -0.28 32.23 18.22
CA CYS A 50 -1.21 31.35 17.48
C CYS A 50 -0.66 30.98 16.10
N HIS A 51 -0.07 31.97 15.37
CA HIS A 51 0.54 31.68 14.07
C HIS A 51 1.65 30.64 14.17
N ARG A 52 2.58 30.79 15.11
CA ARG A 52 3.70 29.85 15.30
C ARG A 52 3.23 28.43 15.62
N LEU A 53 2.25 28.32 16.53
CA LEU A 53 1.75 27.02 16.96
C LEU A 53 0.86 26.33 15.88
N SER A 54 0.01 27.12 15.22
CA SER A 54 -0.83 26.61 14.11
C SER A 54 0.01 26.23 12.90
N ASP A 55 1.07 27.00 12.57
CA ASP A 55 1.98 26.72 11.46
C ASP A 55 2.62 25.33 11.63
N ALA A 56 3.07 24.99 12.84
CA ALA A 56 3.65 23.70 13.15
C ALA A 56 2.66 22.53 12.92
N ILE A 57 1.38 22.74 13.21
CA ILE A 57 0.34 21.72 13.03
C ILE A 57 -0.07 21.63 11.54
N LEU A 58 -0.24 22.78 10.88
CA LEU A 58 -0.62 22.85 9.46
C LEU A 58 0.40 22.17 8.54
N TYR A 59 1.69 22.27 8.88
CA TYR A 59 2.77 21.66 8.10
C TYR A 59 3.12 20.23 8.54
N LYS A 60 2.57 19.75 9.66
CA LYS A 60 2.91 18.40 10.18
C LYS A 60 2.58 17.28 9.20
N SER A 61 1.41 17.34 8.57
CA SER A 61 0.96 16.36 7.57
C SER A 61 0.41 17.09 6.35
N ILE A 62 0.93 16.78 5.19
CA ILE A 62 0.61 17.47 3.93
C ILE A 62 0.13 16.44 2.90
N LEU A 63 -0.99 16.78 2.25
CA LEU A 63 -1.55 16.02 1.14
C LEU A 63 -1.54 16.90 -0.10
N PHE A 64 -0.98 16.37 -1.19
CA PHE A 64 -1.06 16.95 -2.52
C PHE A 64 -1.85 16.04 -3.43
N GLU A 65 -2.93 16.55 -3.97
CA GLU A 65 -3.81 15.85 -4.91
C GLU A 65 -3.57 16.30 -6.34
N THR A 66 -2.86 17.40 -6.54
CA THR A 66 -2.54 17.93 -7.87
C THR A 66 -1.08 18.38 -7.97
N PRO A 67 -0.48 18.31 -9.17
CA PRO A 67 0.90 18.75 -9.41
C PRO A 67 1.13 20.23 -9.10
N GLU A 68 0.15 21.10 -9.37
CA GLU A 68 0.27 22.55 -9.15
C GLU A 68 0.42 22.90 -7.67
N LEU A 69 -0.30 22.20 -6.79
CA LEU A 69 -0.20 22.40 -5.34
C LEU A 69 1.20 22.03 -4.85
N HIS A 70 1.72 20.91 -5.32
CA HIS A 70 3.06 20.44 -4.97
C HIS A 70 4.15 21.42 -5.47
N LEU A 71 4.05 21.94 -6.69
CA LEU A 71 5.01 22.92 -7.22
C LEU A 71 4.99 24.24 -6.44
N THR A 72 3.79 24.76 -6.17
CA THR A 72 3.62 25.99 -5.36
C THR A 72 4.22 25.83 -3.97
N PHE A 73 4.02 24.65 -3.37
CA PHE A 73 4.60 24.32 -2.08
C PHE A 73 6.12 24.23 -2.15
N SER A 74 6.67 23.54 -3.16
CA SER A 74 8.12 23.41 -3.38
C SER A 74 8.80 24.76 -3.50
N GLU A 75 8.21 25.70 -4.25
CA GLU A 75 8.69 27.08 -4.31
C GLU A 75 8.61 27.80 -2.96
N SER A 76 7.50 27.63 -2.23
CA SER A 76 7.34 28.21 -0.90
C SER A 76 8.39 27.69 0.08
N LEU A 77 8.68 26.39 0.01
CA LEU A 77 9.66 25.75 0.86
C LEU A 77 11.10 26.17 0.51
N SER A 78 11.41 26.29 -0.78
CA SER A 78 12.71 26.81 -1.25
C SER A 78 12.98 28.24 -0.74
N ARG A 79 11.93 29.06 -0.63
CA ARG A 79 12.02 30.42 -0.05
C ARG A 79 12.15 30.41 1.48
N ARG A 80 11.65 29.36 2.17
CA ARG A 80 11.63 29.24 3.63
C ARG A 80 11.99 27.82 4.07
N PRO A 81 13.25 27.36 3.90
CA PRO A 81 13.66 25.98 4.13
C PRO A 81 13.40 25.48 5.56
N ARG A 82 13.42 26.39 6.55
CA ARG A 82 13.13 26.04 7.96
C ARG A 82 11.75 25.44 8.19
N ARG A 83 10.81 25.62 7.27
CA ARG A 83 9.49 24.98 7.35
C ARG A 83 9.54 23.49 7.06
N GLY A 84 10.55 23.04 6.30
CA GLY A 84 10.74 21.64 6.02
C GLY A 84 10.88 20.77 7.27
N SER A 85 11.53 21.29 8.30
CA SER A 85 11.68 20.55 9.57
C SER A 85 10.38 20.38 10.39
N ALA A 86 9.31 21.09 10.03
CA ALA A 86 8.00 20.90 10.67
C ALA A 86 7.18 19.78 10.03
N ILE A 87 7.64 19.24 8.89
CA ILE A 87 6.91 18.24 8.11
C ILE A 87 7.33 16.85 8.57
N HIS A 88 6.33 16.06 8.98
CA HIS A 88 6.51 14.68 9.44
C HIS A 88 5.86 13.67 8.49
N GLU A 89 4.85 14.08 7.76
CA GLU A 89 4.11 13.22 6.84
C GLU A 89 3.81 13.95 5.53
N ILE A 90 4.10 13.30 4.42
CA ILE A 90 3.71 13.74 3.08
C ILE A 90 3.01 12.62 2.35
N LYS A 91 1.92 12.98 1.68
CA LYS A 91 1.21 12.17 0.72
C LYS A 91 1.09 12.91 -0.59
N LEU A 92 1.64 12.31 -1.64
CA LEU A 92 1.49 12.72 -3.03
C LEU A 92 0.54 11.72 -3.70
N ALA A 93 -0.72 12.08 -3.90
CA ALA A 93 -1.73 11.20 -4.47
C ALA A 93 -2.40 11.89 -5.66
N TYR A 94 -1.80 11.75 -6.84
CA TYR A 94 -2.38 12.32 -8.06
C TYR A 94 -3.45 11.39 -8.61
N PRO A 95 -4.63 11.91 -9.00
CA PRO A 95 -5.68 11.10 -9.60
C PRO A 95 -5.21 10.45 -10.89
N SER A 96 -5.55 9.18 -11.10
CA SER A 96 -5.21 8.43 -12.33
C SER A 96 -5.85 9.04 -13.59
N SER A 97 -7.01 9.70 -13.45
CA SER A 97 -7.68 10.42 -14.56
C SER A 97 -6.87 11.58 -15.12
N GLU A 98 -5.99 12.19 -14.34
CA GLU A 98 -5.10 13.26 -14.81
C GLU A 98 -3.94 12.72 -15.66
N LEU A 99 -3.56 11.45 -15.47
CA LEU A 99 -2.51 10.80 -16.25
C LEU A 99 -2.86 10.70 -17.74
N SER A 100 -4.09 10.35 -18.08
CA SER A 100 -4.54 10.27 -19.46
C SER A 100 -4.55 11.64 -20.14
N GLN A 101 -4.81 12.71 -19.38
CA GLN A 101 -4.73 14.09 -19.89
C GLN A 101 -3.28 14.55 -20.03
N LEU A 102 -2.39 14.17 -19.09
CA LEU A 102 -0.98 14.52 -19.13
C LEU A 102 -0.21 13.82 -20.25
N ALA A 103 -0.62 12.61 -20.63
CA ALA A 103 0.00 11.86 -21.72
C ALA A 103 -0.45 12.32 -23.11
N LEU A 104 -1.65 12.91 -23.23
CA LEU A 104 -2.27 13.28 -24.51
C LEU A 104 -2.00 14.72 -24.95
N ASP A 105 -1.80 15.65 -24.02
CA ASP A 105 -1.60 17.07 -24.30
C ASP A 105 -0.13 17.48 -24.06
N ALA A 106 0.75 17.11 -24.96
CA ALA A 106 2.09 17.71 -25.02
C ALA A 106 2.02 19.12 -25.58
N PRO A 107 2.95 20.00 -25.32
CA PRO A 107 3.62 20.40 -24.08
C PRO A 107 2.95 21.62 -23.45
N VAL A 108 2.34 21.46 -22.34
CA VAL A 108 1.90 22.59 -21.53
C VAL A 108 3.15 23.39 -21.14
N HIS A 109 3.21 24.62 -21.55
CA HIS A 109 4.28 25.54 -21.22
C HIS A 109 4.48 25.62 -19.70
N GLY A 110 5.62 25.17 -19.24
CA GLY A 110 5.96 25.12 -17.83
C GLY A 110 5.74 23.75 -17.17
N SER A 111 5.70 22.70 -17.96
CA SER A 111 5.50 21.32 -17.58
C SER A 111 6.30 20.93 -16.34
N TYR A 112 5.60 20.56 -15.28
CA TYR A 112 6.11 19.86 -14.11
C TYR A 112 6.66 18.45 -14.48
N LEU A 113 6.40 17.99 -15.70
CA LEU A 113 6.96 16.79 -16.30
C LEU A 113 8.28 17.06 -17.06
N ASP A 114 8.79 18.29 -17.04
CA ASP A 114 10.12 18.59 -17.57
C ASP A 114 11.18 17.80 -16.76
N PRO A 115 11.97 16.91 -17.37
CA PRO A 115 13.02 16.15 -16.69
C PRO A 115 14.01 17.02 -15.89
N GLN A 116 14.22 18.28 -16.30
CA GLN A 116 15.03 19.25 -15.55
C GLN A 116 14.32 19.81 -14.30
N ARG A 117 13.00 19.72 -14.24
CA ARG A 117 12.19 20.12 -13.07
C ARG A 117 11.83 18.98 -12.14
N SER A 118 11.91 17.72 -12.58
CA SER A 118 11.70 16.55 -11.72
C SER A 118 12.66 16.50 -10.53
N ASP A 119 13.87 17.04 -10.70
CA ASP A 119 14.84 17.28 -9.62
C ASP A 119 14.31 18.22 -8.51
N SER A 120 13.24 18.97 -8.76
CA SER A 120 12.64 19.85 -7.76
C SER A 120 11.91 19.08 -6.64
N LEU A 121 11.27 17.94 -6.93
CA LEU A 121 10.59 17.15 -5.94
C LEU A 121 11.58 16.44 -5.01
N SER A 122 12.62 15.83 -5.57
CA SER A 122 13.71 15.24 -4.81
C SER A 122 14.38 16.25 -3.87
N ARG A 123 14.72 17.44 -4.40
CA ARG A 123 15.29 18.54 -3.60
C ARG A 123 14.34 19.04 -2.52
N THR A 124 13.04 19.07 -2.81
CA THR A 124 12.02 19.50 -1.85
C THR A 124 11.89 18.50 -0.72
N LEU A 125 11.87 17.21 -1.03
CA LEU A 125 11.82 16.16 -0.03
C LEU A 125 13.09 16.12 0.83
N SER A 126 14.28 16.34 0.25
CA SER A 126 15.56 16.34 1.00
C SER A 126 15.66 17.46 2.04
N ILE A 127 14.88 18.55 1.91
CA ILE A 127 14.81 19.61 2.93
C ILE A 127 14.01 19.18 4.17
N MET A 128 13.22 18.11 4.08
CA MET A 128 12.33 17.66 5.14
C MET A 128 13.03 16.70 6.12
N SER A 129 13.93 17.25 6.92
CA SER A 129 14.79 16.48 7.82
C SER A 129 14.07 15.63 8.85
N ASN A 130 12.80 15.95 9.17
CA ASN A 130 11.98 15.24 10.16
C ASN A 130 10.85 14.41 9.52
N LEU A 131 10.94 14.14 8.21
CA LEU A 131 9.94 13.34 7.51
C LEU A 131 9.99 11.89 8.02
N GLU A 132 8.89 11.43 8.60
CA GLU A 132 8.74 10.08 9.13
C GLU A 132 7.90 9.18 8.22
N LYS A 133 6.99 9.79 7.43
CA LYS A 133 6.08 9.04 6.56
C LYS A 133 5.98 9.68 5.20
N LEU A 134 6.23 8.88 4.18
CA LEU A 134 6.19 9.25 2.77
C LEU A 134 5.26 8.29 2.02
N ASP A 135 4.21 8.82 1.39
CA ASP A 135 3.29 8.07 0.54
C ASP A 135 3.25 8.73 -0.84
N ILE A 136 3.70 8.03 -1.85
CA ILE A 136 3.83 8.53 -3.22
C ILE A 136 2.95 7.69 -4.14
N SER A 137 2.01 8.36 -4.82
CA SER A 137 1.20 7.82 -5.89
C SER A 137 1.15 8.86 -7.01
N VAL A 138 2.10 8.77 -7.94
CA VAL A 138 2.36 9.79 -8.97
C VAL A 138 2.69 9.13 -10.32
N PRO A 139 2.59 9.87 -11.44
CA PRO A 139 3.03 9.39 -12.73
C PRO A 139 4.49 8.88 -12.73
N ASP A 140 4.75 7.83 -13.49
CA ASP A 140 6.06 7.17 -13.63
C ASP A 140 7.15 8.10 -14.17
N VAL A 141 6.78 9.12 -14.96
CA VAL A 141 7.71 10.14 -15.45
C VAL A 141 8.43 10.93 -14.34
N LEU A 142 7.89 10.90 -13.11
CA LEU A 142 8.50 11.51 -11.93
C LEU A 142 9.48 10.58 -11.19
N LEU A 143 9.55 9.30 -11.60
CA LEU A 143 10.37 8.28 -10.99
C LEU A 143 11.83 8.70 -10.83
N ARG A 144 12.45 9.20 -11.91
CA ARG A 144 13.87 9.61 -11.92
C ARG A 144 14.18 10.71 -10.92
N GLY A 145 13.24 11.65 -10.73
CA GLY A 145 13.41 12.74 -9.78
C GLY A 145 13.36 12.30 -8.32
N ILE A 146 12.67 11.20 -8.03
CA ILE A 146 12.47 10.68 -6.66
C ILE A 146 13.51 9.63 -6.32
N GLY A 147 13.89 8.77 -7.26
CA GLY A 147 14.83 7.67 -7.03
C GLY A 147 16.18 8.12 -6.46
N THR A 148 16.65 9.30 -6.83
CA THR A 148 17.90 9.87 -6.32
C THR A 148 17.88 10.17 -4.81
N LEU A 149 16.70 10.29 -4.19
CA LEU A 149 16.55 10.52 -2.73
C LEU A 149 17.02 9.35 -1.88
N PHE A 150 16.96 8.15 -2.43
CA PHE A 150 17.28 6.95 -1.68
C PHE A 150 18.74 6.51 -1.86
N ASN A 151 19.51 7.24 -2.68
CA ASN A 151 20.90 6.88 -3.00
C ASN A 151 21.89 7.27 -1.89
N GLY A 152 21.49 8.11 -0.95
CA GLY A 152 22.35 8.59 0.13
C GLY A 152 21.87 8.10 1.52
N PRO A 153 22.80 7.66 2.39
CA PRO A 153 22.44 7.13 3.71
C PRO A 153 21.91 8.21 4.68
N PHE A 154 22.01 9.49 4.29
CA PHE A 154 21.61 10.62 5.13
C PHE A 154 20.32 11.31 4.65
N ASP A 155 19.86 10.96 3.45
CA ASP A 155 18.62 11.50 2.95
C ASP A 155 17.45 10.89 3.70
N LEU A 156 16.50 11.73 4.11
CA LEU A 156 15.32 11.31 4.88
C LEU A 156 15.64 10.50 6.15
N ALA A 157 16.65 10.90 6.91
CA ALA A 157 17.18 10.14 8.05
C ALA A 157 16.16 9.78 9.15
N CYS A 158 14.98 10.40 9.16
CA CYS A 158 13.88 10.10 10.08
C CYS A 158 12.78 9.23 9.46
N LEU A 159 12.92 8.81 8.18
CA LEU A 159 11.89 8.08 7.46
C LEU A 159 11.69 6.69 8.06
N LYS A 160 10.45 6.39 8.47
CA LYS A 160 10.05 5.10 9.06
C LYS A 160 9.09 4.33 8.19
N THR A 161 8.23 5.04 7.44
CA THR A 161 7.23 4.42 6.59
C THR A 161 7.30 5.04 5.20
N CYS A 162 7.40 4.19 4.19
CA CYS A 162 7.38 4.62 2.79
C CYS A 162 6.43 3.73 1.99
N SER A 163 5.62 4.38 1.14
CA SER A 163 4.77 3.73 0.15
C SER A 163 5.07 4.34 -1.21
N LEU A 164 5.36 3.51 -2.20
CA LEU A 164 5.67 3.91 -3.55
C LEU A 164 4.71 3.27 -4.54
N PHE A 165 4.07 4.11 -5.33
CA PHE A 165 3.26 3.72 -6.47
C PHE A 165 3.50 4.70 -7.61
N TYR A 166 4.13 4.23 -8.68
CA TYR A 166 4.30 5.00 -9.90
C TYR A 166 3.27 4.54 -10.92
N GLN A 167 2.37 5.46 -11.29
CA GLN A 167 1.26 5.20 -12.18
C GLN A 167 1.75 5.26 -13.63
N SER A 168 1.63 4.17 -14.35
CA SER A 168 1.89 4.10 -15.79
C SER A 168 0.61 4.37 -16.58
N ALA A 169 0.75 4.93 -17.78
CA ALA A 169 -0.39 5.27 -18.65
C ALA A 169 -1.22 4.05 -19.09
N ASN A 170 -0.66 2.85 -19.07
CA ASN A 170 -1.31 1.60 -19.49
C ASN A 170 -1.44 0.60 -18.35
N ASP A 171 -1.47 1.06 -17.10
CA ASP A 171 -1.41 0.22 -15.91
C ASP A 171 -0.23 -0.77 -15.89
N ALA A 172 0.80 -0.50 -16.69
CA ALA A 172 2.00 -1.32 -16.75
C ALA A 172 2.81 -1.24 -15.43
N TYR A 173 3.55 -2.29 -15.15
CA TYR A 173 4.45 -2.32 -14.00
C TYR A 173 5.64 -1.39 -14.21
N TRP A 174 5.93 -0.54 -13.22
CA TRP A 174 7.10 0.34 -13.25
C TRP A 174 8.36 -0.39 -12.81
N ASP A 175 9.51 0.05 -13.33
CA ASP A 175 10.81 -0.59 -13.06
C ASP A 175 11.35 -0.17 -11.69
N LEU A 176 11.42 -1.12 -10.75
CA LEU A 176 11.87 -0.88 -9.38
C LEU A 176 13.38 -0.57 -9.29
N ARG A 177 14.18 -0.90 -10.31
CA ARG A 177 15.65 -0.72 -10.31
C ARG A 177 16.08 0.72 -10.02
N GLU A 178 15.32 1.72 -10.51
CA GLU A 178 15.66 3.13 -10.28
C GLU A 178 15.48 3.56 -8.81
N ASN A 179 14.71 2.80 -8.02
CA ASN A 179 14.45 3.06 -6.60
C ASN A 179 14.96 1.95 -5.68
N ILE A 180 15.77 1.04 -6.18
CA ILE A 180 16.22 -0.15 -5.45
C ILE A 180 16.92 0.19 -4.12
N HIS A 181 17.58 1.34 -4.03
CA HIS A 181 18.26 1.81 -2.83
C HIS A 181 17.34 2.06 -1.63
N ILE A 182 16.00 2.14 -1.85
CA ILE A 182 15.05 2.27 -0.73
C ILE A 182 15.12 1.08 0.22
N PHE A 183 15.39 -0.12 -0.29
CA PHE A 183 15.52 -1.32 0.54
C PHE A 183 16.73 -1.27 1.47
N ALA A 184 17.73 -0.47 1.11
CA ALA A 184 18.94 -0.25 1.88
C ALA A 184 18.81 0.90 2.90
N HIS A 185 17.64 1.56 2.98
CA HIS A 185 17.46 2.72 3.85
C HIS A 185 17.54 2.33 5.35
N PRO A 186 18.42 2.95 6.15
CA PRO A 186 18.78 2.43 7.46
C PRO A 186 17.68 2.55 8.53
N THR A 187 16.76 3.53 8.38
CA THR A 187 15.75 3.83 9.42
C THR A 187 14.33 3.40 9.02
N LEU A 188 14.15 2.89 7.80
CA LEU A 188 12.85 2.48 7.29
C LEU A 188 12.38 1.22 8.01
N GLU A 189 11.19 1.28 8.60
CA GLU A 189 10.56 0.16 9.32
C GLU A 189 9.45 -0.51 8.50
N THR A 190 8.76 0.25 7.64
CA THR A 190 7.66 -0.26 6.80
C THR A 190 7.82 0.25 5.37
N LEU A 191 7.86 -0.68 4.43
CA LEU A 191 7.93 -0.39 3.00
C LEU A 191 6.76 -1.05 2.27
N THR A 192 6.03 -0.27 1.50
CA THR A 192 4.97 -0.75 0.60
C THR A 192 5.32 -0.32 -0.83
N ILE A 193 5.43 -1.28 -1.72
CA ILE A 193 5.63 -1.07 -3.16
C ILE A 193 4.39 -1.58 -3.88
N ARG A 194 3.92 -0.83 -4.89
CA ARG A 194 2.74 -1.23 -5.67
C ARG A 194 3.05 -1.22 -7.16
N ARG A 195 2.58 -2.27 -7.86
CA ARG A 195 2.67 -2.46 -9.32
C ARG A 195 4.08 -2.25 -9.88
N ALA A 196 5.07 -2.77 -9.18
CA ALA A 196 6.47 -2.70 -9.62
C ALA A 196 6.95 -4.05 -10.14
N LYS A 197 7.93 -4.01 -11.05
CA LYS A 197 8.65 -5.20 -11.50
C LYS A 197 10.13 -5.11 -11.15
N LEU A 198 10.71 -6.26 -10.80
CA LEU A 198 12.13 -6.38 -10.50
C LEU A 198 12.65 -7.74 -10.97
N ASP A 199 13.67 -7.71 -11.79
CA ASP A 199 14.45 -8.87 -12.21
C ASP A 199 15.85 -8.90 -11.52
N GLU A 200 16.57 -9.99 -11.67
CA GLU A 200 17.90 -10.20 -11.07
C GLU A 200 18.91 -9.08 -11.41
N ARG A 201 18.75 -8.43 -12.56
CA ARG A 201 19.65 -7.36 -13.02
C ARG A 201 19.61 -6.10 -12.16
N GLY A 202 18.59 -5.96 -11.30
CA GLY A 202 18.44 -4.78 -10.43
C GLY A 202 19.50 -4.68 -9.33
N PHE A 203 20.13 -5.79 -8.94
CA PHE A 203 21.02 -5.86 -7.78
C PHE A 203 22.51 -5.75 -8.07
N ASP A 204 22.95 -5.85 -9.32
CA ASP A 204 24.37 -5.84 -9.70
C ASP A 204 25.16 -4.59 -9.25
N HIS A 205 24.44 -3.53 -8.86
CA HIS A 205 25.03 -2.22 -8.54
C HIS A 205 24.80 -1.76 -7.10
N ILE A 206 24.18 -2.58 -6.23
CA ILE A 206 23.96 -2.21 -4.84
C ILE A 206 25.12 -2.71 -3.99
N GLU A 207 25.89 -1.78 -3.42
CA GLU A 207 26.72 -2.12 -2.26
C GLU A 207 25.76 -2.57 -1.14
N ARG A 208 25.74 -3.87 -0.83
CA ARG A 208 24.86 -4.44 0.20
C ARG A 208 25.12 -3.74 1.52
N PRO A 209 24.18 -2.94 2.03
CA PRO A 209 24.35 -2.30 3.32
C PRO A 209 24.29 -3.36 4.41
N HIS A 210 24.96 -3.09 5.50
CA HIS A 210 24.78 -3.85 6.71
C HIS A 210 23.34 -3.63 7.22
N GLN A 211 22.66 -4.70 7.52
CA GLN A 211 21.36 -4.86 8.17
C GLN A 211 20.49 -3.60 8.34
N THR A 212 19.35 -3.56 7.67
CA THR A 212 18.37 -2.46 7.76
C THR A 212 17.37 -2.67 8.91
N ALA A 213 16.65 -1.60 9.28
CA ALA A 213 15.61 -1.64 10.32
C ALA A 213 14.24 -2.12 9.81
N LEU A 214 14.15 -2.60 8.56
CA LEU A 214 12.89 -2.97 7.93
C LEU A 214 12.23 -4.14 8.66
N LYS A 215 10.97 -3.94 9.08
CA LYS A 215 10.14 -4.92 9.78
C LYS A 215 8.98 -5.42 8.95
N LYS A 216 8.46 -4.57 8.04
CA LYS A 216 7.30 -4.87 7.22
C LYS A 216 7.60 -4.56 5.77
N LEU A 217 7.47 -5.56 4.92
CA LEU A 217 7.60 -5.44 3.48
C LEU A 217 6.31 -5.89 2.80
N HIS A 218 5.68 -4.97 2.06
CA HIS A 218 4.47 -5.22 1.30
C HIS A 218 4.75 -4.95 -0.19
N LEU A 219 4.71 -5.99 -0.98
CA LEU A 219 4.82 -5.97 -2.44
C LEU A 219 3.43 -6.26 -3.02
N ILE A 220 2.68 -5.21 -3.33
CA ILE A 220 1.27 -5.30 -3.73
C ILE A 220 1.15 -5.21 -5.24
N GLU A 221 0.59 -6.24 -5.86
CA GLU A 221 0.52 -6.38 -7.33
C GLU A 221 1.90 -6.13 -7.96
N CYS A 222 2.91 -6.87 -7.49
CA CYS A 222 4.29 -6.73 -7.95
C CYS A 222 4.76 -8.00 -8.65
N ASP A 223 5.47 -7.82 -9.77
CA ASP A 223 6.17 -8.88 -10.48
C ASP A 223 7.65 -8.87 -10.09
N ILE A 224 8.00 -9.71 -9.12
CA ILE A 224 9.34 -9.78 -8.55
C ILE A 224 9.88 -11.19 -8.78
N ASN A 225 11.02 -11.28 -9.42
CA ASN A 225 11.76 -12.53 -9.60
C ASN A 225 12.14 -13.12 -8.22
N ASP A 226 12.10 -14.45 -8.07
CA ASP A 226 12.36 -15.14 -6.80
C ASP A 226 13.82 -14.96 -6.31
N ASP A 227 14.80 -14.92 -7.20
CA ASP A 227 16.20 -14.65 -6.84
C ASP A 227 16.36 -13.20 -6.35
N SER A 228 15.74 -12.24 -7.04
CA SER A 228 15.70 -10.83 -6.61
C SER A 228 15.02 -10.67 -5.26
N LEU A 229 13.94 -11.40 -5.02
CA LEU A 229 13.27 -11.41 -3.71
C LEU A 229 14.20 -11.96 -2.63
N GLY A 230 14.96 -13.01 -2.92
CA GLY A 230 15.96 -13.56 -2.01
C GLY A 230 16.97 -12.50 -1.57
N ASP A 231 17.54 -11.77 -2.54
CA ASP A 231 18.47 -10.67 -2.28
C ASP A 231 17.85 -9.54 -1.45
N LEU A 232 16.59 -9.14 -1.75
CA LEU A 232 15.86 -8.13 -0.97
C LEU A 232 15.68 -8.57 0.49
N LEU A 233 15.33 -9.83 0.71
CA LEU A 233 15.04 -10.36 2.04
C LEU A 233 16.31 -10.65 2.87
N GLU A 234 17.50 -10.59 2.29
CA GLU A 234 18.75 -10.61 3.03
C GLU A 234 19.11 -9.27 3.71
N LEU A 235 18.50 -8.15 3.25
CA LEU A 235 18.83 -6.80 3.75
C LEU A 235 18.27 -6.49 5.15
N PRO A 236 17.01 -6.85 5.52
CA PRO A 236 16.47 -6.60 6.84
C PRO A 236 17.20 -7.40 7.92
N SER A 237 17.43 -6.78 9.09
CA SER A 237 17.99 -7.50 10.25
C SER A 237 16.98 -8.46 10.89
N ALA A 238 15.68 -8.09 10.87
CA ALA A 238 14.60 -8.85 11.50
C ALA A 238 13.25 -8.46 10.87
N LEU A 239 12.92 -9.05 9.72
CA LEU A 239 11.63 -8.83 9.08
C LEU A 239 10.53 -9.61 9.81
N GLU A 240 9.48 -8.91 10.22
CA GLU A 240 8.37 -9.47 11.00
C GLU A 240 7.15 -9.82 10.12
N GLU A 241 6.94 -9.05 9.05
CA GLU A 241 5.77 -9.19 8.17
C GLU A 241 6.18 -9.08 6.71
N PHE A 242 5.80 -10.07 5.93
CA PHE A 242 6.01 -10.13 4.48
C PHE A 242 4.66 -10.35 3.77
N VAL A 243 4.32 -9.47 2.84
CA VAL A 243 3.14 -9.55 1.99
C VAL A 243 3.57 -9.41 0.55
N MET A 244 3.14 -10.34 -0.30
CA MET A 244 3.32 -10.32 -1.74
C MET A 244 2.01 -10.72 -2.40
N THR A 245 1.52 -9.86 -3.29
CA THR A 245 0.32 -10.15 -4.09
C THR A 245 0.60 -9.90 -5.56
N GLN A 246 0.05 -10.74 -6.41
CA GLN A 246 0.07 -10.61 -7.85
C GLN A 246 -1.14 -11.38 -8.42
N THR A 247 -2.30 -10.76 -8.41
CA THR A 247 -3.55 -11.34 -8.89
C THR A 247 -3.74 -11.19 -10.39
N GLU A 248 -3.15 -10.13 -10.97
CA GLU A 248 -3.13 -9.88 -12.41
C GLU A 248 -1.82 -10.35 -13.03
N GLU A 249 -1.88 -11.05 -14.14
CA GLU A 249 -0.69 -11.47 -14.88
C GLU A 249 -0.02 -10.24 -15.54
N PRO A 250 1.27 -10.00 -15.30
CA PRO A 250 1.98 -8.89 -15.95
C PRO A 250 2.26 -9.18 -17.43
N GLU A 251 2.19 -8.15 -18.26
CA GLU A 251 2.60 -8.21 -19.66
C GLU A 251 3.72 -7.17 -19.94
N PRO A 252 4.88 -7.56 -20.45
CA PRO A 252 5.40 -8.93 -20.58
C PRO A 252 5.86 -9.51 -19.24
N GLU A 253 5.79 -10.84 -19.11
CA GLU A 253 6.37 -11.57 -17.99
C GLU A 253 7.88 -11.33 -17.87
N LEU A 254 8.41 -11.48 -16.65
CA LEU A 254 9.87 -11.52 -16.46
C LEU A 254 10.41 -12.85 -16.97
N GLU A 255 11.52 -12.80 -17.74
CA GLU A 255 12.05 -13.97 -18.46
C GLU A 255 12.51 -15.11 -17.56
N GLU A 256 12.81 -14.88 -16.29
CA GLU A 256 13.47 -15.86 -15.41
C GLU A 256 12.71 -16.08 -14.07
N SER A 257 11.49 -15.57 -13.92
CA SER A 257 10.71 -15.78 -12.71
C SER A 257 10.28 -17.23 -12.54
N SER A 258 10.37 -17.76 -11.31
CA SER A 258 9.86 -19.09 -10.99
C SER A 258 8.34 -19.11 -10.97
N ASP A 259 7.75 -20.16 -11.54
CA ASP A 259 6.32 -20.47 -11.43
C ASP A 259 5.99 -21.30 -10.17
N ASN A 260 6.94 -21.46 -9.25
CA ASN A 260 6.82 -22.34 -8.09
C ASN A 260 6.85 -21.53 -6.78
N VAL A 261 5.74 -21.54 -6.04
CA VAL A 261 5.61 -20.89 -4.73
C VAL A 261 6.72 -21.30 -3.75
N GLY A 262 7.25 -22.53 -3.89
CA GLY A 262 8.33 -23.03 -3.04
C GLY A 262 9.62 -22.24 -3.15
N ASP A 263 9.91 -21.64 -4.29
CA ASP A 263 11.12 -20.86 -4.51
C ASP A 263 10.99 -19.48 -3.83
N TYR A 264 9.80 -18.86 -3.84
CA TYR A 264 9.49 -17.64 -3.07
C TYR A 264 9.52 -17.88 -1.55
N ILE A 265 9.06 -19.05 -1.09
CA ILE A 265 9.20 -19.45 0.32
C ILE A 265 10.67 -19.66 0.68
N LEU A 266 11.47 -20.22 -0.23
CA LEU A 266 12.91 -20.40 -0.05
C LEU A 266 13.61 -19.03 0.05
N ALA A 267 13.25 -18.07 -0.80
CA ALA A 267 13.74 -16.69 -0.70
C ALA A 267 13.46 -16.08 0.68
N ALA A 268 12.27 -16.34 1.26
CA ALA A 268 11.92 -15.85 2.59
C ALA A 268 12.65 -16.57 3.74
N GLN A 269 13.38 -17.66 3.48
CA GLN A 269 14.03 -18.47 4.50
C GLN A 269 15.13 -17.73 5.26
N SER A 270 15.78 -16.72 4.64
CA SER A 270 16.75 -15.85 5.30
C SER A 270 16.16 -15.16 6.55
N GLN A 271 14.84 -14.97 6.60
CA GLN A 271 14.10 -14.32 7.67
C GLN A 271 13.27 -15.27 8.53
N ALA A 272 13.47 -16.59 8.41
CA ALA A 272 12.64 -17.62 9.04
C ALA A 272 12.57 -17.52 10.58
N GLU A 273 13.60 -16.98 11.22
CA GLU A 273 13.64 -16.81 12.67
C GLU A 273 12.78 -15.63 13.16
N PHE A 274 12.49 -14.65 12.29
CA PHE A 274 11.87 -13.37 12.66
C PHE A 274 10.45 -13.22 12.12
N LEU A 275 10.16 -13.78 10.94
CA LEU A 275 8.86 -13.66 10.30
C LEU A 275 7.74 -14.22 11.19
N THR A 276 6.81 -13.33 11.53
CA THR A 276 5.59 -13.67 12.29
C THR A 276 4.37 -13.79 11.39
N SER A 277 4.38 -13.15 10.21
CA SER A 277 3.31 -13.18 9.22
C SER A 277 3.88 -13.28 7.81
N ILE A 278 3.38 -14.24 7.04
CA ILE A 278 3.64 -14.38 5.60
C ILE A 278 2.30 -14.40 4.88
N THR A 279 2.17 -13.58 3.85
CA THR A 279 1.03 -13.54 2.94
C THR A 279 1.57 -13.60 1.52
N ILE A 280 1.19 -14.61 0.75
CA ILE A 280 1.48 -14.74 -0.68
C ILE A 280 0.17 -15.04 -1.38
N ASP A 281 -0.38 -14.05 -2.04
CA ASP A 281 -1.56 -14.18 -2.90
C ASP A 281 -1.12 -14.04 -4.36
N HIS A 282 -0.84 -15.19 -4.97
CA HIS A 282 -0.30 -15.28 -6.32
C HIS A 282 -0.89 -16.54 -7.00
N PRO A 283 -2.09 -16.45 -7.57
CA PRO A 283 -2.84 -17.61 -8.07
C PRO A 283 -2.13 -18.39 -9.17
N THR A 284 -1.24 -17.75 -9.94
CA THR A 284 -0.51 -18.39 -11.04
C THR A 284 0.66 -19.26 -10.57
N LEU A 285 1.14 -19.07 -9.34
CA LEU A 285 2.21 -19.90 -8.78
C LEU A 285 1.68 -21.30 -8.48
N THR A 286 2.43 -22.29 -8.93
CA THR A 286 2.14 -23.70 -8.68
C THR A 286 3.07 -24.28 -7.63
N GLY A 287 2.60 -25.30 -6.91
CA GLY A 287 3.46 -26.04 -5.99
C GLY A 287 4.10 -27.24 -6.69
N ARG A 288 5.40 -27.24 -6.92
CA ARG A 288 6.13 -28.41 -7.46
C ARG A 288 6.91 -29.17 -6.40
N LYS A 289 7.26 -28.52 -5.32
CA LYS A 289 8.03 -29.09 -4.21
C LYS A 289 7.33 -28.81 -2.89
N VAL A 290 7.53 -29.69 -1.96
CA VAL A 290 6.96 -29.56 -0.64
C VAL A 290 7.54 -28.36 0.09
N LEU A 291 6.68 -27.50 0.62
CA LEU A 291 7.08 -26.29 1.35
C LEU A 291 7.70 -26.66 2.71
N ARG A 292 8.87 -26.09 3.03
CA ARG A 292 9.59 -26.32 4.30
C ARG A 292 9.19 -25.30 5.36
N MET A 293 7.90 -25.26 5.69
CA MET A 293 7.37 -24.24 6.62
C MET A 293 7.78 -24.44 8.08
N ARG A 294 8.30 -25.61 8.46
CA ARG A 294 8.77 -25.85 9.85
C ARG A 294 9.97 -25.02 10.27
N GLU A 295 10.73 -24.53 9.31
CA GLU A 295 11.90 -23.67 9.57
C GLU A 295 11.51 -22.29 10.06
N PHE A 296 10.29 -21.84 9.78
CA PHE A 296 9.74 -20.58 10.24
C PHE A 296 9.29 -20.67 11.71
N ALA A 297 10.26 -20.57 12.62
CA ALA A 297 10.04 -20.83 14.03
C ALA A 297 9.14 -19.80 14.75
N ALA A 298 9.07 -18.56 14.25
CA ALA A 298 8.28 -17.47 14.80
C ALA A 298 6.92 -17.27 14.10
N LEU A 299 6.65 -17.98 12.99
CA LEU A 299 5.52 -17.68 12.11
C LEU A 299 4.18 -18.07 12.75
N LYS A 300 3.33 -17.08 12.96
CA LYS A 300 1.99 -17.19 13.55
C LYS A 300 0.88 -17.17 12.53
N THR A 301 1.03 -16.37 11.47
CA THR A 301 0.03 -16.19 10.43
C THR A 301 0.61 -16.59 9.09
N LEU A 302 -0.05 -17.52 8.43
CA LEU A 302 0.29 -17.99 7.09
C LEU A 302 -0.94 -17.84 6.20
N ARG A 303 -0.79 -17.09 5.10
CA ARG A 303 -1.83 -16.84 4.11
C ARG A 303 -1.29 -17.17 2.74
N LEU A 304 -1.88 -18.10 2.05
CA LEU A 304 -1.43 -18.60 0.75
C LEU A 304 -2.63 -18.95 -0.12
N ASN A 305 -2.40 -19.05 -1.44
CA ASN A 305 -3.33 -19.78 -2.27
C ASN A 305 -3.26 -21.28 -1.93
N TRP A 306 -4.42 -21.94 -1.95
CA TRP A 306 -4.48 -23.37 -1.70
C TRP A 306 -3.65 -24.12 -2.75
N ASP A 307 -2.74 -24.97 -2.29
CA ASP A 307 -2.03 -25.92 -3.12
C ASP A 307 -1.76 -27.23 -2.32
N TYR A 308 -1.86 -28.35 -2.98
CA TYR A 308 -1.54 -29.67 -2.41
C TYR A 308 -0.13 -29.77 -1.83
N GLN A 309 0.80 -28.98 -2.34
CA GLN A 309 2.21 -29.01 -1.97
C GLN A 309 2.46 -28.57 -0.52
N LEU A 310 1.60 -27.71 0.03
CA LEU A 310 1.69 -27.31 1.42
C LEU A 310 1.64 -28.52 2.36
N PHE A 311 0.87 -29.56 1.99
CA PHE A 311 0.67 -30.76 2.79
C PHE A 311 1.42 -31.98 2.26
N GLY A 312 2.12 -31.86 1.14
CA GLY A 312 2.86 -32.94 0.51
C GLY A 312 1.98 -33.83 -0.35
N LYS A 313 2.05 -33.65 -1.65
CA LYS A 313 1.38 -34.51 -2.64
C LYS A 313 1.79 -35.96 -2.47
N SER A 314 0.96 -36.78 -1.86
CA SER A 314 1.19 -38.21 -1.77
C SER A 314 -0.10 -38.97 -1.63
N SER A 315 -0.35 -39.81 -2.58
CA SER A 315 -1.45 -40.79 -2.60
C SER A 315 -1.44 -41.80 -1.44
N LYS A 316 -0.51 -41.75 -0.51
CA LYS A 316 -0.36 -42.81 0.47
C LYS A 316 -0.19 -42.41 1.94
N LYS A 317 0.32 -41.26 2.29
CA LYS A 317 0.34 -40.69 3.67
C LYS A 317 0.90 -39.26 3.60
N PRO A 318 0.19 -38.27 4.15
CA PRO A 318 0.76 -36.93 4.26
C PRO A 318 2.07 -37.00 5.07
N ARG A 319 3.18 -36.53 4.50
CA ARG A 319 4.48 -36.49 5.18
C ARG A 319 4.55 -35.30 6.14
N LEU A 320 3.51 -35.08 6.94
CA LEU A 320 3.35 -33.99 7.86
C LEU A 320 4.53 -33.81 8.84
N HIS A 321 5.29 -34.86 9.09
CA HIS A 321 6.44 -34.85 10.01
C HIS A 321 7.70 -34.21 9.42
N SER A 322 7.90 -34.24 8.10
CA SER A 322 9.12 -33.73 7.46
C SER A 322 8.92 -32.37 6.81
N VAL A 323 7.69 -31.99 6.54
CA VAL A 323 7.33 -30.83 5.75
C VAL A 323 6.50 -29.82 6.53
N GLY A 324 5.81 -30.21 7.49
CA GLY A 324 4.92 -29.59 8.44
C GLY A 324 4.70 -28.07 8.38
N LEU A 325 3.56 -27.68 8.86
CA LEU A 325 3.19 -26.30 9.11
C LEU A 325 4.15 -25.65 10.13
N PRO A 326 4.24 -24.32 10.18
CA PRO A 326 5.04 -23.62 11.18
C PRO A 326 4.68 -24.04 12.61
N PRO A 327 5.65 -24.32 13.49
CA PRO A 327 5.38 -24.95 14.79
C PRO A 327 4.53 -24.12 15.75
N VAL A 328 4.56 -22.78 15.60
CA VAL A 328 3.83 -21.82 16.45
C VAL A 328 2.64 -21.18 15.74
N MET A 329 2.29 -21.66 14.55
CA MET A 329 1.21 -21.11 13.73
C MET A 329 -0.11 -21.06 14.50
N GLU A 330 -0.77 -19.90 14.42
CA GLU A 330 -2.08 -19.65 15.03
C GLU A 330 -3.19 -19.57 13.96
N THR A 331 -2.88 -18.98 12.81
CA THR A 331 -3.83 -18.73 11.72
C THR A 331 -3.29 -19.28 10.40
N LEU A 332 -4.13 -20.02 9.71
CA LEU A 332 -3.94 -20.46 8.32
C LEU A 332 -5.11 -19.95 7.49
N GLU A 333 -4.83 -19.26 6.41
CA GLU A 333 -5.82 -18.66 5.52
C GLU A 333 -5.51 -19.02 4.06
N PHE A 334 -6.55 -19.36 3.31
CA PHE A 334 -6.47 -19.62 1.89
C PHE A 334 -7.27 -18.58 1.12
N PHE A 335 -6.67 -18.04 0.05
CA PHE A 335 -7.29 -17.00 -0.78
C PHE A 335 -8.15 -17.55 -1.92
N ASN A 336 -7.87 -18.75 -2.38
CA ASN A 336 -8.65 -19.43 -3.40
C ASN A 336 -9.58 -20.47 -2.81
N GLU A 337 -10.56 -20.89 -3.58
CA GLU A 337 -11.48 -21.95 -3.21
C GLU A 337 -10.75 -23.26 -2.92
N LEU A 338 -11.17 -23.92 -1.86
CA LEU A 338 -10.79 -25.31 -1.63
C LEU A 338 -11.49 -26.17 -2.69
N GLY A 339 -10.74 -26.80 -3.57
CA GLY A 339 -11.32 -27.70 -4.56
C GLY A 339 -12.22 -28.76 -3.92
N SER A 340 -13.22 -29.22 -4.65
CA SER A 340 -14.17 -30.24 -4.22
C SER A 340 -13.60 -31.69 -4.31
N ASP A 341 -12.33 -31.84 -4.64
CA ASP A 341 -11.66 -33.11 -4.79
C ASP A 341 -11.59 -33.87 -3.46
N ALA A 342 -11.92 -35.15 -3.50
CA ALA A 342 -11.82 -36.02 -2.32
C ALA A 342 -10.39 -36.07 -1.75
N GLU A 343 -9.36 -35.94 -2.59
CA GLU A 343 -7.96 -35.92 -2.17
C GLU A 343 -7.63 -34.67 -1.33
N VAL A 344 -8.17 -33.49 -1.68
CA VAL A 344 -8.03 -32.25 -0.89
C VAL A 344 -8.68 -32.40 0.47
N THR A 345 -9.91 -32.91 0.47
CA THR A 345 -10.67 -33.15 1.71
C THR A 345 -9.91 -34.08 2.63
N ASP A 346 -9.42 -35.22 2.10
CA ASP A 346 -8.64 -36.19 2.87
C ASP A 346 -7.35 -35.62 3.45
N LEU A 347 -6.61 -34.78 2.69
CA LEU A 347 -5.39 -34.14 3.15
C LEU A 347 -5.66 -33.15 4.29
N LEU A 348 -6.70 -32.30 4.15
CA LEU A 348 -7.11 -31.36 5.17
C LEU A 348 -7.59 -32.08 6.44
N LEU A 349 -8.44 -33.08 6.31
CA LEU A 349 -8.92 -33.90 7.42
C LEU A 349 -7.75 -34.54 8.19
N ALA A 350 -6.82 -35.19 7.47
CA ALA A 350 -5.63 -35.76 8.08
C ALA A 350 -4.76 -34.73 8.80
N THR A 351 -4.69 -33.51 8.28
CA THR A 351 -3.93 -32.39 8.87
C THR A 351 -4.61 -31.89 10.14
N ILE A 352 -5.93 -31.69 10.10
CA ILE A 352 -6.74 -31.22 11.24
C ILE A 352 -6.72 -32.28 12.37
N GLU A 353 -6.86 -33.53 12.07
CA GLU A 353 -6.78 -34.61 13.05
C GLU A 353 -5.40 -34.65 13.75
N GLN A 354 -4.33 -34.37 13.02
CA GLN A 354 -2.98 -34.34 13.54
C GLN A 354 -2.54 -32.99 14.06
N LYS A 355 -3.46 -32.00 14.20
CA LYS A 355 -3.19 -30.65 14.66
C LYS A 355 -2.26 -30.59 15.89
N SER A 356 -2.49 -31.44 16.87
CA SER A 356 -1.70 -31.49 18.10
C SER A 356 -0.20 -31.82 17.89
N ILE A 357 0.13 -32.43 16.75
CA ILE A 357 1.49 -32.81 16.39
C ILE A 357 2.09 -31.80 15.41
N VAL A 358 1.28 -31.35 14.46
CA VAL A 358 1.71 -30.53 13.32
C VAL A 358 1.81 -29.04 13.69
N ALA A 359 0.75 -28.51 14.33
CA ALA A 359 0.66 -27.10 14.70
C ALA A 359 -0.19 -26.94 15.97
N ARG A 360 0.42 -27.11 17.13
CA ARG A 360 -0.29 -27.12 18.44
C ARG A 360 -1.07 -25.83 18.71
N ASN A 361 -0.55 -24.71 18.23
CA ASN A 361 -1.12 -23.38 18.49
C ASN A 361 -2.15 -22.97 17.44
N TRP A 362 -2.40 -23.80 16.44
CA TRP A 362 -3.36 -23.48 15.37
C TRP A 362 -4.77 -23.32 15.93
N LYS A 363 -5.31 -22.12 15.81
CA LYS A 363 -6.60 -21.70 16.38
C LYS A 363 -7.65 -21.44 15.32
N THR A 364 -7.22 -20.83 14.20
CA THR A 364 -8.14 -20.31 13.16
C THR A 364 -7.72 -20.83 11.80
N MET A 365 -8.69 -21.32 11.05
CA MET A 365 -8.59 -21.62 9.63
C MET A 365 -9.59 -20.75 8.88
N VAL A 366 -9.13 -20.05 7.86
CA VAL A 366 -9.98 -19.21 6.99
C VAL A 366 -9.95 -19.83 5.60
N VAL A 367 -11.11 -20.03 5.02
CA VAL A 367 -11.27 -20.65 3.70
C VAL A 367 -12.29 -19.88 2.87
N VAL A 368 -12.08 -19.85 1.56
CA VAL A 368 -13.06 -19.31 0.61
C VAL A 368 -14.04 -20.40 0.22
N GLU A 369 -15.33 -20.07 0.24
CA GLU A 369 -16.42 -20.98 -0.11
C GLU A 369 -16.53 -21.07 -1.64
N GLY A 370 -16.34 -22.26 -2.21
CA GLY A 370 -16.59 -22.53 -3.61
C GLY A 370 -18.06 -22.82 -3.89
N GLU A 371 -18.41 -23.03 -5.17
CA GLU A 371 -19.79 -23.30 -5.63
C GLU A 371 -20.49 -24.44 -4.86
N ASN A 372 -19.75 -25.47 -4.42
CA ASN A 372 -20.28 -26.60 -3.69
C ASN A 372 -20.24 -26.43 -2.16
N GLY A 373 -19.82 -25.26 -1.68
CA GLY A 373 -19.62 -24.99 -0.27
C GLY A 373 -18.45 -25.78 0.35
N VAL A 374 -18.14 -25.49 1.61
CA VAL A 374 -17.12 -26.23 2.35
C VAL A 374 -17.70 -27.55 2.84
N SER A 375 -16.98 -28.66 2.62
CA SER A 375 -17.39 -30.00 3.04
C SER A 375 -17.81 -30.06 4.50
N ARG A 376 -18.91 -30.80 4.77
CA ARG A 376 -19.38 -31.01 6.13
C ARG A 376 -18.35 -31.73 7.00
N GLU A 377 -17.58 -32.63 6.39
CA GLU A 377 -16.53 -33.38 7.08
C GLU A 377 -15.43 -32.47 7.61
N ILE A 378 -15.02 -31.46 6.84
CA ILE A 378 -14.05 -30.45 7.27
C ILE A 378 -14.64 -29.64 8.43
N LYS A 379 -15.91 -29.20 8.33
CA LYS A 379 -16.60 -28.45 9.40
C LYS A 379 -16.63 -29.24 10.71
N ASP A 380 -16.99 -30.53 10.63
CA ASP A 380 -17.07 -31.41 11.79
C ASP A 380 -15.67 -31.73 12.39
N ALA A 381 -14.65 -31.91 11.53
CA ALA A 381 -13.26 -32.11 11.96
C ALA A 381 -12.68 -30.87 12.66
N CYS A 382 -12.90 -29.69 12.12
CA CYS A 382 -12.51 -28.42 12.77
C CYS A 382 -13.12 -28.30 14.15
N LYS A 383 -14.43 -28.54 14.25
CA LYS A 383 -15.15 -28.51 15.54
C LYS A 383 -14.60 -29.54 16.52
N GLY A 384 -14.32 -30.77 16.05
CA GLY A 384 -13.73 -31.81 16.87
C GLY A 384 -12.34 -31.51 17.38
N ALA A 385 -11.54 -30.83 16.56
CA ALA A 385 -10.18 -30.39 16.89
C ALA A 385 -10.12 -29.08 17.68
N GLY A 386 -11.26 -28.41 17.98
CA GLY A 386 -11.32 -27.11 18.62
C GLY A 386 -10.66 -26.03 17.76
N LEU A 387 -10.85 -26.10 16.44
CA LEU A 387 -10.36 -25.14 15.47
C LEU A 387 -11.53 -24.27 15.02
N GLN A 388 -11.37 -22.95 15.11
CA GLN A 388 -12.31 -21.99 14.54
C GLN A 388 -12.19 -22.04 13.02
N LEU A 389 -13.29 -22.27 12.34
CA LEU A 389 -13.38 -22.23 10.88
C LEU A 389 -14.17 -21.01 10.46
N ASP A 390 -13.51 -20.06 9.80
CA ASP A 390 -14.11 -18.89 9.22
C ASP A 390 -14.25 -19.12 7.70
N ILE A 391 -15.47 -18.98 7.20
CA ILE A 391 -15.78 -19.20 5.78
C ILE A 391 -16.13 -17.84 5.18
N ILE A 392 -15.36 -17.45 4.19
CA ILE A 392 -15.59 -16.24 3.40
C ILE A 392 -16.34 -16.66 2.14
N GLY A 393 -17.50 -16.04 1.84
CA GLY A 393 -18.19 -16.25 0.57
C GLY A 393 -17.28 -15.80 -0.59
N ALA A 394 -17.33 -16.53 -1.71
CA ALA A 394 -16.74 -16.02 -2.94
C ALA A 394 -17.30 -14.61 -3.19
N MET A 395 -16.45 -13.63 -3.38
CA MET A 395 -16.92 -12.30 -3.81
C MET A 395 -17.51 -12.50 -5.20
N ASP A 396 -18.82 -12.27 -5.33
CA ASP A 396 -19.44 -12.13 -6.65
C ASP A 396 -18.81 -10.89 -7.30
N GLU A 397 -17.89 -11.09 -8.25
CA GLU A 397 -17.26 -10.01 -9.02
C GLU A 397 -18.27 -9.24 -9.89
N ASP A 398 -19.55 -9.68 -9.91
CA ASP A 398 -20.61 -9.14 -10.75
C ASP A 398 -21.60 -8.20 -10.03
N SER A 399 -21.32 -7.70 -8.83
CA SER A 399 -22.29 -6.86 -8.09
C SER A 399 -22.21 -5.37 -8.36
N ASP A 400 -21.43 -4.93 -9.35
CA ASP A 400 -21.45 -3.54 -9.84
C ASP A 400 -22.34 -3.32 -11.08
N GLU A 401 -23.36 -4.18 -11.31
CA GLU A 401 -24.48 -3.77 -12.17
C GLU A 401 -25.24 -2.67 -11.40
N GLU A 402 -24.88 -1.44 -11.68
CA GLU A 402 -25.64 -0.25 -11.33
C GLU A 402 -27.10 -0.48 -11.77
N ASP A 403 -27.96 -0.59 -10.79
CA ASP A 403 -29.42 -0.50 -10.96
C ASP A 403 -29.75 0.94 -11.43
N ASP A 404 -29.49 1.17 -12.73
CA ASP A 404 -30.01 2.34 -13.46
C ASP A 404 -31.54 2.17 -13.53
N GLY A 405 -32.19 2.59 -12.45
CA GLY A 405 -33.63 2.73 -12.37
C GLY A 405 -34.12 3.55 -13.55
N GLU A 406 -34.70 2.88 -14.54
CA GLU A 406 -35.59 3.50 -15.52
C GLU A 406 -36.74 4.19 -14.77
N GLU A 407 -36.57 5.47 -14.47
CA GLU A 407 -37.72 6.35 -14.24
C GLU A 407 -38.41 6.55 -15.60
N GLY A 408 -39.48 5.79 -15.80
CA GLY A 408 -40.43 6.03 -16.86
C GLY A 408 -41.13 7.36 -16.63
N ASP A 409 -40.88 8.30 -17.47
CA ASP A 409 -41.78 9.43 -17.72
C ASP A 409 -42.57 9.13 -19.03
N ASP A 410 -43.80 8.65 -18.81
CA ASP A 410 -44.90 8.85 -19.73
C ASP A 410 -45.17 10.36 -19.80
N ASP A 411 -45.20 10.94 -21.01
CA ASP A 411 -46.31 11.81 -21.38
C ASP A 411 -46.11 12.42 -22.79
N ASP A 412 -47.22 12.22 -23.52
CA ASP A 412 -47.85 13.14 -24.50
C ASP A 412 -47.31 13.34 -25.92
N ASP A 413 -48.11 12.75 -26.77
CA ASP A 413 -48.68 13.24 -28.03
C ASP A 413 -48.22 14.62 -28.50
N ASP A 414 -47.73 14.68 -29.72
CA ASP A 414 -48.31 15.62 -30.69
C ASP A 414 -47.93 15.27 -32.14
N ASP A 415 -48.97 15.05 -32.91
CA ASP A 415 -49.05 15.02 -34.36
C ASP A 415 -48.32 16.19 -35.03
N TYR A 416 -47.54 15.91 -36.05
CA TYR A 416 -47.45 16.83 -37.17
C TYR A 416 -47.14 16.06 -38.46
N ASP A 417 -48.17 16.01 -39.33
CA ASP A 417 -48.12 15.78 -40.77
C ASP A 417 -47.20 16.78 -41.47
N GLY A 418 -46.47 16.29 -42.45
CA GLY A 418 -45.74 17.18 -43.34
C GLY A 418 -45.07 16.44 -44.49
N GLU A 419 -45.85 16.11 -45.51
CA GLU A 419 -45.37 15.76 -46.83
C GLU A 419 -44.30 16.74 -47.34
N ASN A 420 -43.25 16.27 -48.01
CA ASN A 420 -43.02 16.70 -49.40
C ASN A 420 -41.86 15.98 -50.08
N GLU A 421 -42.17 15.59 -51.23
CA GLU A 421 -41.45 15.10 -52.37
C GLU A 421 -40.16 15.86 -52.73
N GLY A 422 -39.31 15.18 -53.46
CA GLY A 422 -38.31 15.86 -54.31
C GLY A 422 -37.11 14.99 -54.68
N GLU A 423 -37.30 14.22 -55.77
CA GLU A 423 -36.37 13.82 -56.81
C GLU A 423 -35.09 14.69 -56.94
N ASP A 424 -33.94 14.10 -57.18
CA ASP A 424 -33.29 13.90 -58.48
C ASP A 424 -31.77 13.59 -58.33
N LYS A 425 -31.39 12.51 -58.98
CA LYS A 425 -30.32 12.20 -59.94
C LYS A 425 -28.99 12.95 -59.97
N ASN A 426 -27.99 12.05 -60.22
CA ASN A 426 -26.76 12.22 -61.03
C ASN A 426 -25.57 12.96 -60.33
N ASP A 427 -24.38 12.41 -60.24
CA ASP A 427 -23.43 11.69 -61.09
C ASP A 427 -22.41 10.91 -60.28
#